data_dcb6e7adf036c9094674fd366e7ca945
#
_entry.id   dcb6e7adf036c9094674fd366e7ca945
#
_cell.length_a   1.000
_cell.length_b   1.000
_cell.length_c   1.000
_cell.angle_alpha   90.00
_cell.angle_beta   90.00
_cell.angle_gamma   90.00
#
_symmetry.space_group_name_H-M   'P 1'
#
loop_
_entity.id
_entity.type
_entity.pdbx_description
1 polymer ?
#
loop_
_entity_poly.entity_id
_entity_poly.type
_entity_poly.pdbx_seq_one_letter_code
_entity_poly.pdbx_strand_id
1 'polypeptide(L)'
;MFKTRLLSGILLVIIALATIISGDYVLFFTLLAVSLIGMRELYRAMKVQDEKINLLAAAGYLGAVLYYLAVLLDFERYGVLAIIFGLVLLMFVYVFTYPTYEAGQVMPALFGIVYVAVMLSFIYLTRELPGGKFHVWLIFLCSWGCDTCAYCVGMLIGKHKMAPVLSPKKSVEGAVGGVAGAALLGVIYAAATQGPMLEYAVICAIGALISMVGDLAASAIKRNQGIKDYGKLIPGHGRILDRFDSVIFTAPVIYFLSLVMIEI
;
A
#
# COMPACT_ATOMS: atom_id res chain seq x y z
N MET A 1 -27.43 3.47 1.43
CA MET A 1 -26.16 3.43 0.67
C MET A 1 -25.17 4.55 1.03
N PHE A 2 -25.51 5.86 0.98
CA PHE A 2 -24.56 6.94 1.33
C PHE A 2 -24.13 6.89 2.80
N LYS A 3 -25.06 6.78 3.74
CA LYS A 3 -24.78 6.69 5.19
C LYS A 3 -23.85 5.51 5.53
N THR A 4 -24.05 4.36 4.92
CA THR A 4 -23.20 3.16 5.16
C THR A 4 -21.77 3.40 4.67
N ARG A 5 -21.61 4.06 3.51
CA ARG A 5 -20.28 4.44 3.00
C ARG A 5 -19.60 5.45 3.92
N LEU A 6 -20.29 6.50 4.31
CA LEU A 6 -19.73 7.50 5.21
C LEU A 6 -19.28 6.87 6.54
N LEU A 7 -20.11 6.04 7.14
CA LEU A 7 -19.82 5.41 8.44
C LEU A 7 -18.61 4.46 8.36
N SER A 8 -18.55 3.60 7.33
CA SER A 8 -17.40 2.69 7.16
C SER A 8 -16.11 3.43 6.83
N GLY A 9 -16.18 4.55 6.07
CA GLY A 9 -15.01 5.40 5.82
C GLY A 9 -14.48 6.06 7.08
N ILE A 10 -15.36 6.64 7.88
CA ILE A 10 -15.01 7.25 9.18
C ILE A 10 -14.38 6.19 10.10
N LEU A 11 -14.97 5.00 10.20
CA LEU A 11 -14.45 3.92 11.03
C LEU A 11 -13.05 3.50 10.60
N LEU A 12 -12.79 3.35 9.29
CA LEU A 12 -11.47 3.01 8.77
C LEU A 12 -10.43 4.10 9.10
N VAL A 13 -10.79 5.36 8.95
CA VAL A 13 -9.91 6.48 9.31
C VAL A 13 -9.62 6.48 10.81
N ILE A 14 -10.62 6.27 11.66
CA ILE A 14 -10.44 6.20 13.12
C ILE A 14 -9.51 5.04 13.49
N ILE A 15 -9.69 3.85 12.90
CA ILE A 15 -8.82 2.69 13.14
C ILE A 15 -7.39 3.00 12.69
N ALA A 16 -7.20 3.57 11.49
CA ALA A 16 -5.89 3.94 11.00
C ALA A 16 -5.20 4.97 11.90
N LEU A 17 -5.92 6.03 12.31
CA LEU A 17 -5.41 7.03 13.24
C LEU A 17 -5.03 6.40 14.59
N ALA A 18 -5.92 5.62 15.19
CA ALA A 18 -5.68 4.98 16.47
C ALA A 18 -4.45 4.06 16.44
N THR A 19 -4.30 3.25 15.39
CA THR A 19 -3.18 2.29 15.27
C THR A 19 -1.86 2.98 14.99
N ILE A 20 -1.83 4.02 14.14
CA ILE A 20 -0.62 4.78 13.84
C ILE A 20 -0.16 5.60 15.04
N ILE A 21 -1.09 6.21 15.79
CA ILE A 21 -0.79 6.97 17.00
C ILE A 21 -0.27 6.03 18.09
N SER A 22 -0.91 4.88 18.30
CA SER A 22 -0.46 3.86 19.26
C SER A 22 0.94 3.34 18.93
N GLY A 23 1.25 3.17 17.65
CA GLY A 23 2.55 2.66 17.21
C GLY A 23 2.84 1.23 17.66
N ASP A 24 4.14 0.91 17.83
CA ASP A 24 4.66 -0.32 18.39
C ASP A 24 3.92 -1.59 17.92
N TYR A 25 3.67 -2.54 18.83
CA TYR A 25 2.98 -3.80 18.52
C TYR A 25 1.56 -3.64 17.99
N VAL A 26 0.84 -2.55 18.35
CA VAL A 26 -0.54 -2.33 17.87
C VAL A 26 -0.53 -2.06 16.37
N LEU A 27 0.35 -1.19 15.91
CA LEU A 27 0.54 -0.91 14.49
C LEU A 27 1.06 -2.15 13.75
N PHE A 28 2.05 -2.83 14.33
CA PHE A 28 2.65 -4.04 13.75
C PHE A 28 1.60 -5.12 13.47
N PHE A 29 0.82 -5.55 14.47
CA PHE A 29 -0.19 -6.59 14.27
C PHE A 29 -1.34 -6.14 13.38
N THR A 30 -1.69 -4.86 13.40
CA THR A 30 -2.68 -4.30 12.48
C THR A 30 -2.21 -4.40 11.03
N LEU A 31 -0.95 -4.02 10.75
CA LEU A 31 -0.39 -4.12 9.40
C LEU A 31 -0.21 -5.56 8.94
N LEU A 32 0.17 -6.46 9.83
CA LEU A 32 0.21 -7.90 9.53
C LEU A 32 -1.19 -8.40 9.13
N ALA A 33 -2.23 -8.08 9.91
CA ALA A 33 -3.61 -8.46 9.59
C ALA A 33 -4.09 -7.86 8.26
N VAL A 34 -3.84 -6.58 8.02
CA VAL A 34 -4.15 -5.88 6.76
C VAL A 34 -3.42 -6.53 5.58
N SER A 35 -2.14 -6.88 5.77
CA SER A 35 -1.34 -7.55 4.74
C SER A 35 -1.89 -8.93 4.39
N LEU A 36 -2.23 -9.76 5.37
CA LEU A 36 -2.80 -11.09 5.13
C LEU A 36 -4.17 -11.01 4.44
N ILE A 37 -5.01 -10.04 4.81
CA ILE A 37 -6.30 -9.80 4.14
C ILE A 37 -6.06 -9.30 2.71
N GLY A 38 -5.18 -8.33 2.51
CA GLY A 38 -4.82 -7.82 1.18
C GLY A 38 -4.23 -8.90 0.27
N MET A 39 -3.35 -9.76 0.81
CA MET A 39 -2.84 -10.93 0.07
C MET A 39 -3.97 -11.89 -0.33
N ARG A 40 -4.93 -12.16 0.57
CA ARG A 40 -6.09 -13.01 0.25
C ARG A 40 -6.91 -12.41 -0.89
N GLU A 41 -7.09 -11.10 -0.90
CA GLU A 41 -7.82 -10.41 -1.96
C GLU A 41 -7.08 -10.49 -3.30
N LEU A 42 -5.76 -10.28 -3.28
CA LEU A 42 -4.90 -10.41 -4.45
C LEU A 42 -4.85 -11.85 -4.97
N TYR A 43 -4.66 -12.84 -4.09
CA TYR A 43 -4.58 -14.26 -4.46
C TYR A 43 -5.87 -14.76 -5.11
N ARG A 44 -7.02 -14.30 -4.63
CA ARG A 44 -8.31 -14.60 -5.28
C ARG A 44 -8.41 -13.95 -6.66
N ALA A 45 -8.03 -12.68 -6.77
CA ALA A 45 -8.05 -11.97 -8.05
C ALA A 45 -7.11 -12.59 -9.07
N MET A 46 -5.92 -13.03 -8.64
CA MET A 46 -4.89 -13.65 -9.49
C MET A 46 -5.05 -15.17 -9.63
N LYS A 47 -6.13 -15.76 -9.11
CA LYS A 47 -6.43 -17.22 -9.18
C LYS A 47 -5.35 -18.10 -8.55
N VAL A 48 -4.64 -17.61 -7.55
CA VAL A 48 -3.72 -18.40 -6.72
C VAL A 48 -4.51 -19.32 -5.79
N GLN A 49 -5.65 -18.82 -5.26
CA GLN A 49 -6.59 -19.59 -4.45
C GLN A 49 -8.03 -19.23 -4.80
N ASP A 50 -8.93 -20.14 -4.48
CA ASP A 50 -10.38 -19.92 -4.52
C ASP A 50 -10.91 -19.42 -3.17
N GLU A 51 -12.10 -19.90 -2.75
CA GLU A 51 -12.65 -19.57 -1.43
C GLU A 51 -11.86 -20.19 -0.28
N LYS A 52 -11.35 -21.42 -0.47
CA LYS A 52 -10.52 -22.14 0.51
C LYS A 52 -9.05 -21.84 0.29
N ILE A 53 -8.32 -21.80 1.38
CA ILE A 53 -6.86 -21.68 1.36
C ILE A 53 -6.30 -23.01 0.87
N ASN A 54 -5.54 -22.98 -0.24
CA ASN A 54 -4.78 -24.12 -0.73
C ASN A 54 -3.35 -24.08 -0.20
N LEU A 55 -2.56 -25.13 -0.44
CA LEU A 55 -1.21 -25.26 0.10
C LEU A 55 -0.26 -24.16 -0.42
N LEU A 56 -0.39 -23.75 -1.70
CA LEU A 56 0.41 -22.68 -2.29
C LEU A 56 0.13 -21.34 -1.61
N ALA A 57 -1.15 -21.00 -1.43
CA ALA A 57 -1.53 -19.77 -0.72
C ALA A 57 -1.11 -19.81 0.76
N ALA A 58 -1.24 -20.98 1.43
CA ALA A 58 -0.77 -21.15 2.80
C ALA A 58 0.74 -20.90 2.93
N ALA A 59 1.55 -21.39 1.98
CA ALA A 59 2.99 -21.10 1.92
C ALA A 59 3.26 -19.60 1.73
N GLY A 60 2.49 -18.92 0.88
CA GLY A 60 2.59 -17.47 0.72
C GLY A 60 2.27 -16.69 2.00
N TYR A 61 1.19 -17.06 2.71
CA TYR A 61 0.87 -16.45 4.01
C TYR A 61 1.94 -16.72 5.06
N LEU A 62 2.46 -17.95 5.10
CA LEU A 62 3.57 -18.28 6.01
C LEU A 62 4.81 -17.44 5.69
N GLY A 63 5.15 -17.27 4.40
CA GLY A 63 6.25 -16.39 3.97
C GLY A 63 6.05 -14.95 4.43
N ALA A 64 4.85 -14.41 4.35
CA ALA A 64 4.52 -13.07 4.84
C ALA A 64 4.66 -12.96 6.37
N VAL A 65 4.17 -13.95 7.12
CA VAL A 65 4.30 -13.98 8.59
C VAL A 65 5.77 -14.06 9.01
N LEU A 66 6.59 -14.89 8.35
CA LEU A 66 8.02 -14.99 8.60
C LEU A 66 8.76 -13.68 8.25
N TYR A 67 8.33 -13.00 7.18
CA TYR A 67 8.87 -11.69 6.87
C TYR A 67 8.54 -10.65 7.96
N TYR A 68 7.29 -10.60 8.44
CA TYR A 68 6.92 -9.71 9.54
C TYR A 68 7.68 -10.06 10.83
N LEU A 69 7.92 -11.34 11.10
CA LEU A 69 8.78 -11.75 12.22
C LEU A 69 10.22 -11.24 12.04
N ALA A 70 10.77 -11.30 10.83
CA ALA A 70 12.08 -10.74 10.52
C ALA A 70 12.12 -9.21 10.73
N VAL A 71 11.06 -8.50 10.35
CA VAL A 71 10.90 -7.05 10.62
C VAL A 71 10.92 -6.77 12.11
N LEU A 72 10.25 -7.59 12.92
CA LEU A 72 10.18 -7.41 14.38
C LEU A 72 11.52 -7.71 15.08
N LEU A 73 12.27 -8.68 14.57
CA LEU A 73 13.54 -9.10 15.18
C LEU A 73 14.68 -8.16 14.79
N ASP A 74 14.92 -7.97 13.51
CA ASP A 74 15.94 -7.10 12.93
C ASP A 74 15.75 -7.07 11.41
N PHE A 75 15.11 -6.02 10.89
CA PHE A 75 14.80 -5.87 9.47
C PHE A 75 16.06 -5.84 8.60
N GLU A 76 17.10 -5.11 9.02
CA GLU A 76 18.32 -4.94 8.24
C GLU A 76 19.01 -6.28 8.00
N ARG A 77 19.03 -7.12 9.03
CA ARG A 77 19.69 -8.41 9.02
C ARG A 77 18.86 -9.51 8.37
N TYR A 78 17.57 -9.58 8.64
CA TYR A 78 16.73 -10.73 8.29
C TYR A 78 15.71 -10.45 7.20
N GLY A 79 15.43 -9.19 6.84
CA GLY A 79 14.39 -8.83 5.88
C GLY A 79 14.55 -9.49 4.52
N VAL A 80 15.73 -9.36 3.91
CA VAL A 80 16.04 -9.99 2.61
C VAL A 80 16.03 -11.52 2.72
N LEU A 81 16.59 -12.07 3.80
CA LEU A 81 16.59 -13.51 4.04
C LEU A 81 15.17 -14.09 4.10
N ALA A 82 14.25 -13.40 4.78
CA ALA A 82 12.86 -13.83 4.86
C ALA A 82 12.15 -13.83 3.51
N ILE A 83 12.42 -12.84 2.64
CA ILE A 83 11.88 -12.82 1.28
C ILE A 83 12.42 -14.00 0.45
N ILE A 84 13.72 -14.27 0.52
CA ILE A 84 14.35 -15.41 -0.15
C ILE A 84 13.76 -16.73 0.37
N PHE A 85 13.59 -16.84 1.70
CA PHE A 85 12.98 -18.02 2.30
C PHE A 85 11.52 -18.22 1.84
N GLY A 86 10.74 -17.13 1.74
CA GLY A 86 9.39 -17.17 1.19
C GLY A 86 9.36 -17.69 -0.26
N LEU A 87 10.29 -17.23 -1.11
CA LEU A 87 10.45 -17.77 -2.47
C LEU A 87 10.77 -19.26 -2.45
N VAL A 88 11.78 -19.66 -1.66
CA VAL A 88 12.19 -21.06 -1.54
C VAL A 88 11.02 -21.94 -1.08
N LEU A 89 10.26 -21.48 -0.08
CA LEU A 89 9.09 -22.20 0.43
C LEU A 89 8.02 -22.41 -0.67
N LEU A 90 7.71 -21.38 -1.45
CA LEU A 90 6.79 -21.47 -2.57
C LEU A 90 7.30 -22.44 -3.65
N MET A 91 8.59 -22.44 -3.95
CA MET A 91 9.20 -23.37 -4.91
C MET A 91 9.19 -24.79 -4.38
N PHE A 92 9.40 -25.04 -3.09
CA PHE A 92 9.23 -26.36 -2.48
C PHE A 92 7.79 -26.89 -2.68
N VAL A 93 6.79 -26.07 -2.33
CA VAL A 93 5.39 -26.44 -2.54
C VAL A 93 5.15 -26.78 -4.02
N TYR A 94 5.61 -25.93 -4.94
CA TYR A 94 5.43 -26.13 -6.38
C TYR A 94 6.01 -27.47 -6.86
N VAL A 95 7.25 -27.76 -6.48
CA VAL A 95 7.95 -28.98 -6.91
C VAL A 95 7.32 -30.23 -6.32
N PHE A 96 7.05 -30.24 -5.00
CA PHE A 96 6.53 -31.45 -4.32
C PHE A 96 5.05 -31.73 -4.58
N THR A 97 4.32 -30.76 -5.13
CA THR A 97 2.91 -30.95 -5.51
C THR A 97 2.68 -30.99 -7.02
N TYR A 98 3.77 -31.00 -7.80
CA TYR A 98 3.64 -31.03 -9.25
C TYR A 98 2.82 -32.25 -9.74
N PRO A 99 1.92 -32.11 -10.70
CA PRO A 99 1.57 -30.92 -11.48
C PRO A 99 0.34 -30.13 -10.95
N THR A 100 0.06 -30.13 -9.65
CA THR A 100 -1.15 -29.53 -9.07
C THR A 100 -1.24 -28.03 -9.29
N TYR A 101 -0.11 -27.34 -9.24
CA TYR A 101 -0.04 -25.88 -9.45
C TYR A 101 0.75 -25.56 -10.73
N GLU A 102 0.38 -24.44 -11.35
CA GLU A 102 1.07 -23.90 -12.52
C GLU A 102 2.02 -22.75 -12.12
N ALA A 103 3.08 -22.54 -12.91
CA ALA A 103 3.99 -21.42 -12.70
C ALA A 103 3.26 -20.06 -12.69
N GLY A 104 2.16 -19.95 -13.46
CA GLY A 104 1.27 -18.79 -13.47
C GLY A 104 0.56 -18.51 -12.14
N GLN A 105 0.55 -19.45 -11.20
CA GLN A 105 0.03 -19.28 -9.83
C GLN A 105 1.15 -18.99 -8.81
N VAL A 106 2.33 -19.58 -9.03
CA VAL A 106 3.48 -19.42 -8.12
C VAL A 106 4.01 -17.98 -8.17
N MET A 107 4.13 -17.39 -9.38
CA MET A 107 4.58 -16.00 -9.53
C MET A 107 3.69 -14.99 -8.79
N PRO A 108 2.35 -15.00 -8.95
CA PRO A 108 1.47 -14.15 -8.17
C PRO A 108 1.48 -14.45 -6.66
N ALA A 109 1.79 -15.69 -6.25
CA ALA A 109 1.93 -16.02 -4.83
C ALA A 109 3.13 -15.27 -4.21
N LEU A 110 4.30 -15.27 -4.89
CA LEU A 110 5.45 -14.46 -4.48
C LEU A 110 5.17 -12.96 -4.58
N PHE A 111 4.52 -12.54 -5.67
CA PHE A 111 4.14 -11.14 -5.84
C PHE A 111 3.29 -10.63 -4.69
N GLY A 112 2.38 -11.43 -4.15
CA GLY A 112 1.58 -11.08 -2.97
C GLY A 112 2.42 -10.85 -1.72
N ILE A 113 3.47 -11.65 -1.48
CA ILE A 113 4.40 -11.41 -0.38
C ILE A 113 5.09 -10.04 -0.55
N VAL A 114 5.69 -9.81 -1.72
CA VAL A 114 6.47 -8.58 -1.96
C VAL A 114 5.55 -7.36 -2.06
N TYR A 115 4.54 -7.41 -2.93
CA TYR A 115 3.69 -6.28 -3.24
C TYR A 115 2.80 -5.85 -2.07
N VAL A 116 2.32 -6.81 -1.27
CA VAL A 116 1.41 -6.47 -0.16
C VAL A 116 2.15 -6.46 1.17
N ALA A 117 2.73 -7.60 1.59
CA ALA A 117 3.28 -7.70 2.93
C ALA A 117 4.55 -6.86 3.11
N VAL A 118 5.52 -6.99 2.19
CA VAL A 118 6.77 -6.22 2.29
C VAL A 118 6.50 -4.73 2.15
N MET A 119 5.76 -4.29 1.13
CA MET A 119 5.58 -2.85 0.90
C MET A 119 4.74 -2.19 2.00
N LEU A 120 3.71 -2.85 2.54
CA LEU A 120 2.93 -2.29 3.67
C LEU A 120 3.71 -2.24 4.98
N SER A 121 4.67 -3.15 5.20
CA SER A 121 5.48 -3.14 6.41
C SER A 121 6.31 -1.86 6.57
N PHE A 122 6.59 -1.16 5.46
CA PHE A 122 7.30 0.12 5.50
C PHE A 122 6.54 1.24 6.22
N ILE A 123 5.23 1.10 6.44
CA ILE A 123 4.48 1.99 7.34
C ILE A 123 4.99 1.82 8.78
N TYR A 124 5.18 0.57 9.23
CA TYR A 124 5.75 0.28 10.54
C TYR A 124 7.22 0.72 10.62
N LEU A 125 8.04 0.35 9.63
CA LEU A 125 9.45 0.75 9.59
C LEU A 125 9.62 2.27 9.60
N THR A 126 8.78 3.01 8.86
CA THR A 126 8.80 4.49 8.91
C THR A 126 8.43 5.02 10.29
N ARG A 127 7.49 4.36 10.98
CA ARG A 127 7.06 4.77 12.33
C ARG A 127 8.15 4.53 13.38
N GLU A 128 9.02 3.51 13.18
CA GLU A 128 10.14 3.18 14.06
C GLU A 128 11.39 4.06 13.84
N LEU A 129 11.47 4.83 12.75
CA LEU A 129 12.56 5.78 12.54
C LEU A 129 12.60 6.84 13.65
N PRO A 130 13.77 7.46 13.93
CA PRO A 130 13.85 8.68 14.71
C PRO A 130 12.87 9.71 14.14
N GLY A 131 12.04 10.35 14.95
CA GLY A 131 10.98 11.24 14.44
C GLY A 131 9.86 10.56 13.66
N GLY A 132 9.85 9.24 13.52
CA GLY A 132 8.94 8.45 12.69
C GLY A 132 7.45 8.65 13.01
N LYS A 133 7.13 9.04 14.24
CA LYS A 133 5.77 9.47 14.62
C LYS A 133 5.24 10.64 13.77
N PHE A 134 6.12 11.45 13.19
CA PHE A 134 5.77 12.51 12.26
C PHE A 134 5.92 12.06 10.81
N HIS A 135 6.96 11.30 10.47
CA HIS A 135 7.25 10.88 9.10
C HIS A 135 6.18 9.94 8.52
N VAL A 136 5.60 9.06 9.35
CA VAL A 136 4.57 8.12 8.90
C VAL A 136 3.34 8.80 8.29
N TRP A 137 3.02 10.02 8.72
CA TRP A 137 1.89 10.79 8.15
C TRP A 137 2.14 11.28 6.74
N LEU A 138 3.41 11.46 6.35
CA LEU A 138 3.77 11.84 4.99
C LEU A 138 3.29 10.80 3.97
N ILE A 139 3.28 9.50 4.33
CA ILE A 139 2.75 8.42 3.49
C ILE A 139 1.29 8.70 3.11
N PHE A 140 0.47 9.10 4.08
CA PHE A 140 -0.95 9.36 3.87
C PHE A 140 -1.22 10.73 3.22
N LEU A 141 -0.40 11.72 3.51
CA LEU A 141 -0.48 13.02 2.82
C LEU A 141 -0.12 12.88 1.34
N CYS A 142 0.90 12.06 1.01
CA CYS A 142 1.29 11.78 -0.37
C CYS A 142 0.25 10.95 -1.14
N SER A 143 -0.44 10.02 -0.47
CA SER A 143 -1.43 9.15 -1.12
C SER A 143 -2.82 9.78 -1.08
N TRP A 144 -3.49 9.78 0.06
CA TRP A 144 -4.88 10.25 0.18
C TRP A 144 -5.00 11.77 0.00
N GLY A 145 -4.01 12.54 0.45
CA GLY A 145 -3.95 13.97 0.22
C GLY A 145 -3.82 14.30 -1.27
N CYS A 146 -2.91 13.60 -1.97
CA CYS A 146 -2.77 13.72 -3.42
C CYS A 146 -4.06 13.36 -4.16
N ASP A 147 -4.70 12.22 -3.83
CA ASP A 147 -5.94 11.78 -4.48
C ASP A 147 -7.08 12.80 -4.30
N THR A 148 -7.17 13.37 -3.11
CA THR A 148 -8.18 14.40 -2.79
C THR A 148 -7.94 15.67 -3.60
N CYS A 149 -6.70 16.18 -3.62
CA CYS A 149 -6.34 17.38 -4.38
C CYS A 149 -6.49 17.14 -5.90
N ALA A 150 -6.04 15.95 -6.39
CA ALA A 150 -6.19 15.57 -7.78
C ALA A 150 -7.65 15.48 -8.21
N TYR A 151 -8.52 14.96 -7.37
CA TYR A 151 -9.96 14.92 -7.62
C TYR A 151 -10.56 16.32 -7.68
N CYS A 152 -10.25 17.20 -6.73
CA CYS A 152 -10.77 18.57 -6.70
C CYS A 152 -10.33 19.35 -7.93
N VAL A 153 -9.03 19.36 -8.24
CA VAL A 153 -8.49 20.09 -9.40
C VAL A 153 -9.00 19.47 -10.71
N GLY A 154 -9.00 18.14 -10.82
CA GLY A 154 -9.50 17.44 -12.01
C GLY A 154 -10.98 17.67 -12.26
N MET A 155 -11.80 17.89 -11.22
CA MET A 155 -13.21 18.23 -11.36
C MET A 155 -13.41 19.67 -11.81
N LEU A 156 -12.57 20.60 -11.37
CA LEU A 156 -12.69 22.03 -11.69
C LEU A 156 -12.14 22.37 -13.07
N ILE A 157 -10.97 21.86 -13.44
CA ILE A 157 -10.25 22.26 -14.66
C ILE A 157 -9.78 21.09 -15.54
N GLY A 158 -10.07 19.83 -15.17
CA GLY A 158 -9.59 18.65 -15.90
C GLY A 158 -10.18 18.52 -17.30
N LYS A 159 -9.33 18.62 -18.32
CA LYS A 159 -9.69 18.50 -19.74
C LYS A 159 -9.02 17.31 -20.42
N HIS A 160 -7.75 17.05 -20.12
CA HIS A 160 -6.95 16.02 -20.78
C HIS A 160 -6.93 14.74 -19.95
N LYS A 161 -7.34 13.61 -20.55
CA LYS A 161 -7.33 12.31 -19.87
C LYS A 161 -5.91 11.79 -19.72
N MET A 162 -5.52 11.42 -18.49
CA MET A 162 -4.18 10.90 -18.19
C MET A 162 -4.05 9.41 -18.56
N ALA A 163 -5.04 8.60 -18.24
CA ALA A 163 -5.02 7.14 -18.45
C ALA A 163 -6.40 6.64 -18.92
N PRO A 164 -6.79 6.87 -20.21
CA PRO A 164 -8.15 6.59 -20.68
C PRO A 164 -8.60 5.14 -20.52
N VAL A 165 -7.67 4.18 -20.67
CA VAL A 165 -7.96 2.73 -20.59
C VAL A 165 -7.99 2.26 -19.13
N LEU A 166 -7.04 2.68 -18.31
CA LEU A 166 -6.91 2.20 -16.92
C LEU A 166 -7.88 2.92 -15.97
N SER A 167 -7.90 4.25 -16.06
CA SER A 167 -8.70 5.11 -15.18
C SER A 167 -9.25 6.31 -15.97
N PRO A 168 -10.41 6.19 -16.65
CA PRO A 168 -10.94 7.21 -17.56
C PRO A 168 -11.36 8.52 -16.84
N LYS A 169 -11.42 8.53 -15.51
CA LYS A 169 -11.77 9.71 -14.72
C LYS A 169 -10.57 10.59 -14.39
N LYS A 170 -9.34 10.05 -14.42
CA LYS A 170 -8.12 10.81 -14.10
C LYS A 170 -7.73 11.75 -15.24
N SER A 171 -7.38 13.00 -14.89
CA SER A 171 -6.92 14.04 -15.83
C SER A 171 -5.47 14.45 -15.51
N VAL A 172 -4.77 14.96 -16.51
CA VAL A 172 -3.40 15.49 -16.38
C VAL A 172 -3.38 16.70 -15.44
N GLU A 173 -4.35 17.61 -15.59
CA GLU A 173 -4.49 18.79 -14.72
C GLU A 173 -4.74 18.37 -13.27
N GLY A 174 -5.57 17.32 -13.07
CA GLY A 174 -5.77 16.72 -11.76
C GLY A 174 -4.48 16.14 -11.19
N ALA A 175 -3.66 15.46 -12.01
CA ALA A 175 -2.39 14.90 -11.56
C ALA A 175 -1.42 16.01 -11.12
N VAL A 176 -1.27 17.07 -11.90
CA VAL A 176 -0.43 18.24 -11.52
C VAL A 176 -0.95 18.88 -10.23
N GLY A 177 -2.28 19.07 -10.13
CA GLY A 177 -2.92 19.61 -8.93
C GLY A 177 -2.76 18.71 -7.71
N GLY A 178 -2.74 17.38 -7.90
CA GLY A 178 -2.47 16.40 -6.85
C GLY A 178 -1.06 16.52 -6.29
N VAL A 179 -0.05 16.61 -7.16
CA VAL A 179 1.36 16.78 -6.74
C VAL A 179 1.57 18.12 -6.04
N ALA A 180 1.08 19.22 -6.62
CA ALA A 180 1.20 20.54 -6.01
C ALA A 180 0.45 20.61 -4.66
N GLY A 181 -0.74 20.02 -4.60
CA GLY A 181 -1.53 19.94 -3.38
C GLY A 181 -0.86 19.10 -2.29
N ALA A 182 -0.29 17.95 -2.63
CA ALA A 182 0.46 17.12 -1.68
C ALA A 182 1.70 17.85 -1.16
N ALA A 183 2.47 18.54 -2.03
CA ALA A 183 3.59 19.35 -1.61
C ALA A 183 3.17 20.45 -0.64
N LEU A 184 2.08 21.16 -0.93
CA LEU A 184 1.53 22.19 -0.04
C LEU A 184 1.07 21.61 1.29
N LEU A 185 0.41 20.45 1.29
CA LEU A 185 0.04 19.75 2.53
C LEU A 185 1.28 19.37 3.34
N GLY A 186 2.37 18.95 2.69
CA GLY A 186 3.67 18.72 3.34
C GLY A 186 4.22 19.95 4.03
N VAL A 187 4.19 21.13 3.38
CA VAL A 187 4.61 22.41 3.97
C VAL A 187 3.73 22.77 5.18
N ILE A 188 2.40 22.67 5.03
CA ILE A 188 1.46 22.97 6.13
C ILE A 188 1.71 22.05 7.32
N TYR A 189 1.92 20.76 7.05
CA TYR A 189 2.22 19.77 8.06
C TYR A 189 3.56 20.04 8.75
N ALA A 190 4.60 20.40 8.00
CA ALA A 190 5.89 20.80 8.54
C ALA A 190 5.76 22.01 9.46
N ALA A 191 5.01 23.03 9.04
CA ALA A 191 4.77 24.22 9.87
C ALA A 191 4.04 23.87 11.18
N ALA A 192 3.07 22.97 11.13
CA ALA A 192 2.31 22.53 12.30
C ALA A 192 3.13 21.67 13.28
N THR A 193 4.09 20.89 12.76
CA THR A 193 4.92 19.96 13.55
C THR A 193 6.32 20.49 13.83
N GLN A 194 6.63 21.73 13.41
CA GLN A 194 7.95 22.33 13.47
C GLN A 194 9.03 21.49 12.76
N GLY A 195 8.60 20.77 11.71
CA GLY A 195 9.47 19.94 10.88
C GLY A 195 10.14 20.71 9.73
N PRO A 196 11.01 20.05 8.97
CA PRO A 196 11.73 20.65 7.84
C PRO A 196 10.77 20.86 6.64
N MET A 197 10.46 22.14 6.33
CA MET A 197 9.43 22.50 5.36
C MET A 197 9.79 22.09 3.92
N LEU A 198 11.06 22.30 3.52
CA LEU A 198 11.50 22.01 2.16
C LEU A 198 11.52 20.49 1.92
N GLU A 199 12.08 19.74 2.86
CA GLU A 199 12.20 18.29 2.81
C GLU A 199 10.80 17.64 2.76
N TYR A 200 9.88 18.05 3.63
CA TYR A 200 8.51 17.53 3.63
C TYR A 200 7.76 17.88 2.34
N ALA A 201 7.96 19.07 1.77
CA ALA A 201 7.38 19.45 0.49
C ALA A 201 7.89 18.57 -0.66
N VAL A 202 9.22 18.35 -0.73
CA VAL A 202 9.86 17.52 -1.76
C VAL A 202 9.45 16.05 -1.61
N ILE A 203 9.49 15.52 -0.38
CA ILE A 203 9.05 14.15 -0.07
C ILE A 203 7.59 13.97 -0.50
N CYS A 204 6.70 14.92 -0.17
CA CYS A 204 5.30 14.84 -0.55
C CYS A 204 5.09 14.96 -2.07
N ALA A 205 5.86 15.77 -2.77
CA ALA A 205 5.77 15.87 -4.22
C ALA A 205 6.20 14.56 -4.91
N ILE A 206 7.33 13.98 -4.50
CA ILE A 206 7.82 12.70 -5.03
C ILE A 206 6.85 11.58 -4.66
N GLY A 207 6.44 11.50 -3.39
CA GLY A 207 5.50 10.51 -2.91
C GLY A 207 4.15 10.55 -3.65
N ALA A 208 3.66 11.75 -4.00
CA ALA A 208 2.44 11.92 -4.79
C ALA A 208 2.55 11.36 -6.21
N LEU A 209 3.69 11.54 -6.88
CA LEU A 209 3.94 10.92 -8.19
C LEU A 209 3.91 9.40 -8.10
N ILE A 210 4.58 8.84 -7.09
CA ILE A 210 4.62 7.39 -6.85
C ILE A 210 3.23 6.86 -6.47
N SER A 211 2.47 7.59 -5.66
CA SER A 211 1.08 7.27 -5.31
C SER A 211 0.19 7.09 -6.56
N MET A 212 0.29 8.02 -7.50
CA MET A 212 -0.48 7.93 -8.75
C MET A 212 -0.11 6.71 -9.60
N VAL A 213 1.19 6.36 -9.63
CA VAL A 213 1.66 5.14 -10.31
C VAL A 213 1.11 3.90 -9.60
N GLY A 214 1.11 3.88 -8.27
CA GLY A 214 0.58 2.77 -7.46
C GLY A 214 -0.90 2.48 -7.74
N ASP A 215 -1.75 3.51 -7.73
CA ASP A 215 -3.17 3.37 -8.05
C ASP A 215 -3.38 2.91 -9.52
N LEU A 216 -2.61 3.43 -10.47
CA LEU A 216 -2.68 2.95 -11.85
C LEU A 216 -2.19 1.51 -12.00
N ALA A 217 -1.16 1.09 -11.27
CA ALA A 217 -0.67 -0.29 -11.26
C ALA A 217 -1.73 -1.26 -10.72
N ALA A 218 -2.36 -0.94 -9.58
CA ALA A 218 -3.48 -1.72 -9.05
C ALA A 218 -4.66 -1.75 -10.02
N SER A 219 -4.95 -0.63 -10.69
CA SER A 219 -5.98 -0.57 -11.73
C SER A 219 -5.63 -1.47 -12.92
N ALA A 220 -4.37 -1.52 -13.36
CA ALA A 220 -3.91 -2.39 -14.44
C ALA A 220 -4.08 -3.88 -14.08
N ILE A 221 -3.69 -4.28 -12.87
CA ILE A 221 -3.90 -5.65 -12.36
C ILE A 221 -5.39 -6.00 -12.42
N LYS A 222 -6.27 -5.12 -11.91
CA LYS A 222 -7.73 -5.33 -11.95
C LYS A 222 -8.24 -5.50 -13.37
N ARG A 223 -7.83 -4.66 -14.32
CA ARG A 223 -8.27 -4.76 -15.73
C ARG A 223 -7.79 -6.03 -16.41
N ASN A 224 -6.54 -6.44 -16.19
CA ASN A 224 -6.01 -7.71 -16.72
C ASN A 224 -6.79 -8.93 -16.22
N GLN A 225 -7.33 -8.88 -15.00
CA GLN A 225 -8.17 -9.95 -14.44
C GLN A 225 -9.68 -9.80 -14.79
N GLY A 226 -10.05 -8.82 -15.62
CA GLY A 226 -11.44 -8.56 -16.00
C GLY A 226 -12.33 -8.07 -14.85
N ILE A 227 -11.73 -7.58 -13.74
CA ILE A 227 -12.44 -7.07 -12.57
C ILE A 227 -12.30 -5.56 -12.46
N LYS A 228 -13.20 -4.93 -11.71
CA LYS A 228 -13.14 -3.50 -11.40
C LYS A 228 -12.63 -3.24 -9.99
N ASP A 229 -13.08 -4.04 -9.06
CA ASP A 229 -12.73 -3.97 -7.64
C ASP A 229 -12.34 -5.38 -7.18
N TYR A 230 -11.44 -5.51 -6.20
CA TYR A 230 -11.03 -6.83 -5.67
C TYR A 230 -12.18 -7.58 -4.98
N GLY A 231 -13.32 -6.92 -4.69
CA GLY A 231 -14.57 -7.50 -4.19
C GLY A 231 -15.35 -6.58 -3.22
N LYS A 232 -16.16 -7.16 -2.32
CA LYS A 232 -17.10 -6.41 -1.46
C LYS A 232 -16.93 -6.78 0.02
N LEU A 233 -15.73 -6.67 0.58
CA LEU A 233 -15.50 -6.99 2.00
C LEU A 233 -16.05 -5.87 2.90
N ILE A 234 -15.81 -4.61 2.53
CA ILE A 234 -16.26 -3.44 3.30
C ILE A 234 -17.51 -2.89 2.62
N PRO A 235 -18.68 -2.88 3.30
CA PRO A 235 -19.92 -2.39 2.71
C PRO A 235 -19.78 -0.96 2.17
N GLY A 236 -19.85 -0.80 0.86
CA GLY A 236 -19.79 0.48 0.18
C GLY A 236 -18.39 1.04 -0.12
N HIS A 237 -17.30 0.41 0.34
CA HIS A 237 -15.92 0.88 0.14
C HIS A 237 -14.99 -0.10 -0.59
N GLY A 238 -15.51 -1.22 -1.13
CA GLY A 238 -14.68 -2.21 -1.82
C GLY A 238 -13.95 -3.14 -0.83
N ARG A 239 -12.69 -3.44 -1.10
CA ARG A 239 -11.82 -4.26 -0.26
C ARG A 239 -10.66 -3.43 0.33
N ILE A 240 -9.91 -4.04 1.23
CA ILE A 240 -8.75 -3.43 1.88
C ILE A 240 -7.71 -3.03 0.83
N LEU A 241 -7.40 -3.91 -0.11
CA LEU A 241 -6.39 -3.64 -1.14
C LEU A 241 -6.76 -2.43 -2.03
N ASP A 242 -8.06 -2.19 -2.28
CA ASP A 242 -8.55 -1.01 -3.00
C ASP A 242 -8.36 0.31 -2.21
N ARG A 243 -8.02 0.27 -0.93
CA ARG A 243 -7.79 1.44 -0.07
C ARG A 243 -6.31 1.72 0.17
N PHE A 244 -5.49 0.72 -0.01
CA PHE A 244 -4.06 0.81 0.21
C PHE A 244 -3.24 0.75 -1.08
N ASP A 245 -3.89 0.73 -2.25
CA ASP A 245 -3.23 0.60 -3.55
C ASP A 245 -2.18 1.70 -3.83
N SER A 246 -2.47 2.95 -3.48
CA SER A 246 -1.52 4.05 -3.53
C SER A 246 -0.53 4.02 -2.37
N VAL A 247 -1.00 3.67 -1.16
CA VAL A 247 -0.18 3.60 0.06
C VAL A 247 0.91 2.53 -0.06
N ILE A 248 0.62 1.38 -0.66
CA ILE A 248 1.57 0.30 -0.92
C ILE A 248 2.82 0.83 -1.63
N PHE A 249 2.68 1.67 -2.64
CA PHE A 249 3.80 2.24 -3.37
C PHE A 249 4.48 3.38 -2.62
N THR A 250 3.72 4.22 -1.91
CA THR A 250 4.29 5.37 -1.21
C THR A 250 5.07 4.96 0.04
N ALA A 251 4.63 3.95 0.79
CA ALA A 251 5.24 3.60 2.06
C ALA A 251 6.76 3.34 1.99
N PRO A 252 7.28 2.45 1.10
CA PRO A 252 8.72 2.24 1.00
C PRO A 252 9.47 3.49 0.51
N VAL A 253 8.88 4.25 -0.42
CA VAL A 253 9.53 5.44 -0.97
C VAL A 253 9.67 6.53 0.11
N ILE A 254 8.63 6.74 0.91
CA ILE A 254 8.68 7.69 2.02
C ILE A 254 9.69 7.26 3.09
N TYR A 255 9.78 5.97 3.40
CA TYR A 255 10.79 5.43 4.30
C TYR A 255 12.20 5.83 3.86
N PHE A 256 12.57 5.51 2.62
CA PHE A 256 13.91 5.81 2.11
C PHE A 256 14.16 7.32 1.94
N LEU A 257 13.16 8.09 1.52
CA LEU A 257 13.30 9.54 1.42
C LEU A 257 13.46 10.18 2.82
N SER A 258 12.76 9.68 3.83
CA SER A 258 12.93 10.14 5.22
C SER A 258 14.34 9.87 5.73
N LEU A 259 14.88 8.66 5.50
CA LEU A 259 16.26 8.33 5.84
C LEU A 259 17.27 9.26 5.18
N VAL A 260 17.13 9.53 3.88
CA VAL A 260 18.13 10.29 3.10
C VAL A 260 18.00 11.79 3.31
N MET A 261 16.80 12.34 3.51
CA MET A 261 16.58 13.79 3.51
C MET A 261 16.41 14.39 4.90
N ILE A 262 16.08 13.58 5.90
CA ILE A 262 15.75 14.10 7.23
C ILE A 262 16.74 13.60 8.28
N GLU A 263 17.26 12.38 8.15
CA GLU A 263 18.10 11.74 9.18
C GLU A 263 19.61 11.84 8.89
N ILE A 264 20.01 12.37 7.73
CA ILE A 264 21.39 12.73 7.44
C ILE A 264 21.63 14.19 7.83
#